data_e8ce4416c13cba1dfe3027eff59559cc
#
_entry.id   e8ce4416c13cba1dfe3027eff59559cc
#
_cell.length_a   1.000
_cell.length_b   1.000
_cell.length_c   1.000
_cell.angle_alpha   90.00
_cell.angle_beta   90.00
_cell.angle_gamma   90.00
#
_symmetry.space_group_name_H-M   'P 1'
#
loop_
_entity.id
_entity.type
_entity.pdbx_description
1 polymer ?
#
loop_
_entity_poly.entity_id
_entity_poly.type
_entity_poly.pdbx_seq_one_letter_code
_entity_poly.pdbx_strand_id
1 'polypeptide(L)'
;MDKCVVRQAIKEVSTQNIIGYEILFQTNGDDLYSKTENSAADKMINFLMQNSGKIFSDKPTFMTFTPSLLFRNLPKMFGKETLVIQIEDNLIVHPLALPMIKKYKAEGYLFAINDFQFSPKYFGMLEYTDYIRISVSGKDEKERTSLDNVVKMAQAFGKKCIATGVNA
;
A
#
# COMPACT_ATOMS: atom_id res chain seq x y z
N MET A 1 -14.91 22.11 3.83
CA MET A 1 -14.79 20.66 3.54
C MET A 1 -13.55 20.15 4.24
N ASP A 2 -13.77 19.48 5.33
CA ASP A 2 -12.65 19.01 6.12
C ASP A 2 -12.02 17.79 5.46
N LYS A 3 -10.81 17.95 4.98
CA LYS A 3 -10.01 16.85 4.47
C LYS A 3 -9.40 16.16 5.69
N CYS A 4 -9.79 14.92 5.90
CA CYS A 4 -9.19 14.12 6.95
C CYS A 4 -8.06 13.27 6.36
N VAL A 5 -6.88 13.39 6.96
CA VAL A 5 -5.78 12.48 6.72
C VAL A 5 -5.60 11.63 7.96
N VAL A 6 -5.73 10.34 7.78
CA VAL A 6 -5.53 9.38 8.88
C VAL A 6 -4.14 8.79 8.74
N ARG A 7 -3.39 8.84 9.81
CA ARG A 7 -2.09 8.18 9.93
C ARG A 7 -2.24 7.01 10.88
N GLN A 8 -1.98 5.81 10.39
CA GLN A 8 -2.15 4.59 11.14
C GLN A 8 -0.81 3.84 11.27
N ALA A 9 -0.43 3.50 12.50
CA ALA A 9 0.81 2.77 12.74
C ALA A 9 0.71 1.33 12.25
N ILE A 10 1.79 0.85 11.61
CA ILE A 10 1.97 -0.54 11.24
C ILE A 10 2.99 -1.14 12.21
N LYS A 11 2.59 -2.18 12.93
CA LYS A 11 3.43 -2.83 13.94
C LYS A 11 3.82 -4.24 13.52
N GLU A 12 5.02 -4.61 13.86
CA GLU A 12 5.46 -5.99 13.77
C GLU A 12 4.76 -6.83 14.85
N VAL A 13 4.22 -7.99 14.46
CA VAL A 13 3.41 -8.81 15.37
C VAL A 13 4.23 -9.35 16.55
N SER A 14 5.45 -9.79 16.27
CA SER A 14 6.31 -10.43 17.28
C SER A 14 6.85 -9.46 18.34
N THR A 15 7.22 -8.26 17.94
CA THR A 15 7.91 -7.30 18.81
C THR A 15 7.01 -6.14 19.24
N GLN A 16 5.86 -5.93 18.57
CA GLN A 16 4.99 -4.76 18.71
C GLN A 16 5.66 -3.43 18.35
N ASN A 17 6.84 -3.48 17.77
CA ASN A 17 7.55 -2.30 17.29
C ASN A 17 6.85 -1.70 16.06
N ILE A 18 6.82 -0.37 15.99
CA ILE A 18 6.30 0.32 14.82
C ILE A 18 7.32 0.22 13.68
N ILE A 19 6.91 -0.37 12.56
CA ILE A 19 7.76 -0.52 11.38
C ILE A 19 7.47 0.52 10.29
N GLY A 20 6.36 1.23 10.40
CA GLY A 20 5.95 2.24 9.44
C GLY A 20 4.58 2.80 9.76
N TYR A 21 4.12 3.69 8.92
CA TYR A 21 2.79 4.30 9.03
C TYR A 21 2.06 4.26 7.69
N GLU A 22 0.78 3.93 7.73
CA GLU A 22 -0.09 4.07 6.55
C GLU A 22 -0.74 5.45 6.56
N ILE A 23 -0.73 6.12 5.42
CA ILE A 23 -1.42 7.38 5.21
C ILE A 23 -2.67 7.13 4.37
N LEU A 24 -3.82 7.49 4.92
CA LEU A 24 -5.12 7.38 4.26
C LEU A 24 -5.69 8.78 4.05
N PHE A 25 -6.10 9.08 2.82
CA PHE A 25 -6.74 10.34 2.48
C PHE A 25 -8.26 10.13 2.42
N GLN A 26 -8.99 10.88 3.23
CA GLN A 26 -10.45 10.82 3.29
C GLN A 26 -11.05 12.23 3.16
N THR A 27 -12.20 12.33 2.55
CA THR A 27 -12.96 13.58 2.47
C THR A 27 -14.40 13.29 2.82
N ASN A 28 -14.90 13.85 3.92
CA ASN A 28 -16.30 13.65 4.38
C ASN A 28 -16.71 12.17 4.45
N GLY A 29 -15.85 11.32 4.94
CA GLY A 29 -16.10 9.88 5.01
C GLY A 29 -15.89 9.11 3.70
N ASP A 30 -15.65 9.81 2.60
CA ASP A 30 -15.34 9.18 1.33
C ASP A 30 -13.82 9.04 1.16
N ASP A 31 -13.41 7.87 0.68
CA ASP A 31 -12.03 7.65 0.28
C ASP A 31 -11.72 8.47 -0.98
N LEU A 32 -10.62 9.22 -0.98
CA LEU A 32 -10.18 9.97 -2.16
C LEU A 32 -9.91 9.07 -3.36
N TYR A 33 -9.55 7.82 -3.10
CA TYR A 33 -9.28 6.84 -4.15
C TYR A 33 -10.54 6.36 -4.88
N SER A 34 -11.72 6.58 -4.30
CA SER A 34 -13.00 6.24 -4.92
C SER A 34 -13.55 7.31 -5.85
N LYS A 35 -12.93 8.50 -5.88
CA LYS A 35 -13.31 9.61 -6.75
C LYS A 35 -12.63 9.54 -8.10
N THR A 36 -12.98 10.46 -9.01
CA THR A 36 -12.27 10.54 -10.29
C THR A 36 -10.78 10.71 -10.04
N GLU A 37 -9.98 9.89 -10.70
CA GLU A 37 -8.54 9.79 -10.46
C GLU A 37 -7.82 11.14 -10.54
N ASN A 38 -8.18 11.99 -11.51
CA ASN A 38 -7.55 13.30 -11.68
C ASN A 38 -7.82 14.22 -10.49
N SER A 39 -9.06 14.24 -9.98
CA SER A 39 -9.40 15.05 -8.81
C SER A 39 -8.68 14.56 -7.56
N ALA A 40 -8.56 13.25 -7.39
CA ALA A 40 -7.83 12.67 -6.26
C ALA A 40 -6.35 13.02 -6.33
N ALA A 41 -5.74 12.93 -7.53
CA ALA A 41 -4.34 13.27 -7.74
C ALA A 41 -4.06 14.74 -7.38
N ASP A 42 -4.87 15.67 -7.88
CA ASP A 42 -4.67 17.09 -7.62
C ASP A 42 -4.81 17.44 -6.13
N LYS A 43 -5.78 16.84 -5.44
CA LYS A 43 -5.96 17.03 -4.00
C LYS A 43 -4.79 16.47 -3.19
N MET A 44 -4.28 15.32 -3.59
CA MET A 44 -3.14 14.69 -2.94
C MET A 44 -1.88 15.54 -3.11
N ILE A 45 -1.61 16.03 -4.31
CA ILE A 45 -0.47 16.90 -4.60
C ILE A 45 -0.53 18.15 -3.73
N ASN A 46 -1.67 18.85 -3.72
CA ASN A 46 -1.85 20.06 -2.91
C ASN A 46 -1.65 19.81 -1.42
N PHE A 47 -2.18 18.70 -0.92
CA PHE A 47 -2.01 18.31 0.48
C PHE A 47 -0.52 18.06 0.82
N LEU A 48 0.19 17.34 -0.04
CA LEU A 48 1.60 17.02 0.17
C LEU A 48 2.49 18.25 0.15
N MET A 49 2.22 19.18 -0.77
CA MET A 49 2.97 20.43 -0.84
C MET A 49 2.80 21.28 0.42
N GLN A 50 1.63 21.24 1.05
CA GLN A 50 1.32 22.03 2.25
C GLN A 50 1.79 21.36 3.55
N ASN A 51 1.93 20.04 3.58
CA ASN A 51 2.10 19.27 4.81
C ASN A 51 3.29 18.29 4.79
N SER A 52 4.20 18.40 3.85
CA SER A 52 5.31 17.45 3.69
C SER A 52 6.11 17.23 4.99
N GLY A 53 6.41 18.29 5.71
CA GLY A 53 7.17 18.21 6.96
C GLY A 53 6.42 17.55 8.12
N LYS A 54 5.09 17.37 8.01
CA LYS A 54 4.26 16.77 9.06
C LYS A 54 3.99 15.27 8.82
N ILE A 55 4.11 14.83 7.57
CA ILE A 55 3.78 13.46 7.16
C ILE A 55 4.97 12.54 7.32
N PHE A 56 6.16 13.04 6.99
CA PHE A 56 7.36 12.23 6.97
C PHE A 56 7.95 12.09 8.36
N SER A 57 8.35 10.87 8.68
CA SER A 57 9.08 10.52 9.87
C SER A 57 10.33 9.71 9.47
N ASP A 58 11.08 9.25 10.44
CA ASP A 58 12.21 8.34 10.25
C ASP A 58 11.79 6.93 9.79
N LYS A 59 10.49 6.62 9.84
CA LYS A 59 9.95 5.32 9.47
C LYS A 59 9.24 5.37 8.12
N PRO A 60 9.18 4.25 7.36
CA PRO A 60 8.52 4.21 6.06
C PRO A 60 7.05 4.63 6.13
N THR A 61 6.63 5.35 5.10
CA THR A 61 5.24 5.73 4.87
C THR A 61 4.65 4.80 3.81
N PHE A 62 3.60 4.09 4.17
CA PHE A 62 2.83 3.23 3.27
C PHE A 62 1.66 4.03 2.71
N MET A 63 1.55 4.11 1.39
CA MET A 63 0.50 4.89 0.73
C MET A 63 0.01 4.17 -0.51
N THR A 64 -1.31 4.11 -0.68
CA THR A 64 -1.94 3.49 -1.85
C THR A 64 -1.93 4.44 -3.04
N PHE A 65 -1.50 3.93 -4.20
CA PHE A 65 -1.46 4.66 -5.46
C PHE A 65 -2.41 4.01 -6.47
N THR A 66 -3.27 4.83 -7.06
CA THR A 66 -4.07 4.45 -8.22
C THR A 66 -3.19 4.46 -9.48
N PRO A 67 -3.64 3.88 -10.61
CA PRO A 67 -2.90 3.97 -11.87
C PRO A 67 -2.56 5.42 -12.26
N SER A 68 -3.51 6.33 -12.13
CA SER A 68 -3.30 7.75 -12.46
C SER A 68 -2.20 8.39 -11.60
N LEU A 69 -2.24 8.15 -10.29
CA LEU A 69 -1.23 8.68 -9.37
C LEU A 69 0.17 8.16 -9.71
N LEU A 70 0.26 6.88 -10.05
CA LEU A 70 1.52 6.25 -10.39
C LEU A 70 2.07 6.76 -11.74
N PHE A 71 1.20 6.88 -12.75
CA PHE A 71 1.60 7.37 -14.09
C PHE A 71 1.98 8.85 -14.07
N ARG A 72 1.43 9.64 -13.15
CA ARG A 72 1.82 11.05 -12.95
C ARG A 72 3.10 11.20 -12.12
N ASN A 73 3.77 10.11 -11.79
CA ASN A 73 5.01 10.07 -11.03
C ASN A 73 4.91 10.68 -9.63
N LEU A 74 3.74 10.60 -8.99
CA LEU A 74 3.55 11.11 -7.63
C LEU A 74 4.51 10.47 -6.61
N PRO A 75 4.86 9.18 -6.69
CA PRO A 75 5.84 8.60 -5.76
C PRO A 75 7.16 9.36 -5.70
N LYS A 76 7.55 10.04 -6.77
CA LYS A 76 8.80 10.82 -6.81
C LYS A 76 8.79 12.09 -5.97
N MET A 77 7.63 12.49 -5.45
CA MET A 77 7.52 13.57 -4.45
C MET A 77 8.04 13.12 -3.08
N PHE A 78 8.23 11.82 -2.88
CA PHE A 78 8.74 11.22 -1.65
C PHE A 78 10.13 10.64 -1.88
N GLY A 79 10.94 10.59 -0.84
CA GLY A 79 12.20 9.85 -0.90
C GLY A 79 11.93 8.34 -1.01
N LYS A 80 12.65 7.66 -1.87
CA LYS A 80 12.51 6.20 -2.04
C LYS A 80 12.79 5.42 -0.76
N GLU A 81 13.58 6.01 0.14
CA GLU A 81 13.90 5.43 1.44
C GLU A 81 12.74 5.54 2.43
N THR A 82 11.79 6.44 2.18
CA THR A 82 10.69 6.72 3.09
C THR A 82 9.34 6.24 2.61
N LEU A 83 9.22 5.79 1.36
CA LEU A 83 7.95 5.42 0.75
C LEU A 83 7.87 3.94 0.45
N VAL A 84 6.75 3.31 0.86
CA VAL A 84 6.31 2.02 0.35
C VAL A 84 5.05 2.24 -0.49
N ILE A 85 5.10 1.90 -1.77
CA ILE A 85 3.98 2.06 -2.70
C ILE A 85 3.03 0.88 -2.53
N GLN A 86 1.80 1.15 -2.08
CA GLN A 86 0.76 0.13 -1.97
C GLN A 86 -0.06 0.09 -3.25
N ILE A 87 -0.28 -1.10 -3.78
CA ILE A 87 -1.04 -1.34 -5.01
C ILE A 87 -2.25 -2.21 -4.73
N GLU A 88 -3.33 -1.95 -5.45
CA GLU A 88 -4.60 -2.66 -5.36
C GLU A 88 -4.96 -3.28 -6.71
N ASP A 89 -6.06 -4.03 -6.74
CA ASP A 89 -6.51 -4.76 -7.91
C ASP A 89 -6.65 -3.91 -9.17
N ASN A 90 -7.14 -2.68 -9.04
CA ASN A 90 -7.31 -1.78 -10.18
C ASN A 90 -5.99 -1.46 -10.89
N LEU A 91 -4.90 -1.40 -10.16
CA LEU A 91 -3.57 -1.24 -10.75
C LEU A 91 -3.02 -2.57 -11.27
N ILE A 92 -3.19 -3.65 -10.51
CA ILE A 92 -2.63 -4.97 -10.85
C ILE A 92 -3.13 -5.47 -12.20
N VAL A 93 -4.40 -5.22 -12.53
CA VAL A 93 -5.00 -5.62 -13.81
C VAL A 93 -4.74 -4.64 -14.95
N HIS A 94 -4.13 -3.49 -14.67
CA HIS A 94 -3.86 -2.49 -15.69
C HIS A 94 -2.71 -2.93 -16.62
N PRO A 95 -2.86 -2.80 -17.95
CA PRO A 95 -1.84 -3.29 -18.90
C PRO A 95 -0.44 -2.69 -18.72
N LEU A 96 -0.37 -1.45 -18.23
CA LEU A 96 0.90 -0.74 -18.03
C LEU A 96 1.45 -0.89 -16.60
N ALA A 97 0.79 -1.66 -15.73
CA ALA A 97 1.20 -1.79 -14.33
C ALA A 97 2.58 -2.42 -14.19
N LEU A 98 2.80 -3.55 -14.82
CA LEU A 98 4.07 -4.27 -14.68
C LEU A 98 5.28 -3.46 -15.15
N PRO A 99 5.26 -2.81 -16.33
CA PRO A 99 6.35 -1.93 -16.73
C PRO A 99 6.62 -0.79 -15.74
N MET A 100 5.57 -0.18 -15.20
CA MET A 100 5.71 0.90 -14.21
C MET A 100 6.30 0.41 -12.90
N ILE A 101 5.83 -0.74 -12.40
CA ILE A 101 6.36 -1.34 -11.17
C ILE A 101 7.84 -1.68 -11.34
N LYS A 102 8.22 -2.28 -12.46
CA LYS A 102 9.62 -2.56 -12.77
C LYS A 102 10.49 -1.31 -12.76
N LYS A 103 9.98 -0.23 -13.35
CA LYS A 103 10.68 1.07 -13.38
C LYS A 103 10.92 1.61 -11.98
N TYR A 104 9.89 1.70 -11.14
CA TYR A 104 10.03 2.18 -9.77
C TYR A 104 10.91 1.27 -8.92
N LYS A 105 10.78 -0.05 -9.10
CA LYS A 105 11.61 -1.01 -8.38
C LYS A 105 13.09 -0.85 -8.73
N ALA A 106 13.40 -0.63 -10.00
CA ALA A 106 14.77 -0.36 -10.45
C ALA A 106 15.33 0.95 -9.85
N GLU A 107 14.47 1.91 -9.56
CA GLU A 107 14.86 3.16 -8.90
C GLU A 107 15.04 3.00 -7.38
N GLY A 108 14.62 1.87 -6.80
CA GLY A 108 14.81 1.55 -5.38
C GLY A 108 13.57 1.70 -4.50
N TYR A 109 12.39 1.89 -5.08
CA TYR A 109 11.13 1.94 -4.32
C TYR A 109 10.70 0.55 -3.85
N LEU A 110 10.03 0.49 -2.70
CA LEU A 110 9.43 -0.72 -2.16
C LEU A 110 7.94 -0.77 -2.48
N PHE A 111 7.42 -1.99 -2.62
CA PHE A 111 6.02 -2.22 -2.98
C PHE A 111 5.31 -3.12 -1.98
N ALA A 112 4.02 -2.82 -1.74
CA ALA A 112 3.11 -3.66 -0.98
C ALA A 112 1.86 -3.96 -1.82
N ILE A 113 1.38 -5.20 -1.78
CA ILE A 113 0.09 -5.57 -2.37
C ILE A 113 -0.97 -5.57 -1.26
N ASN A 114 -2.04 -4.78 -1.46
CA ASN A 114 -3.18 -4.74 -0.56
C ASN A 114 -4.14 -5.91 -0.85
N ASP A 115 -4.73 -6.47 0.21
CA ASP A 115 -5.74 -7.52 0.14
C ASP A 115 -5.34 -8.70 -0.75
N PHE A 116 -4.12 -9.17 -0.58
CA PHE A 116 -3.59 -10.28 -1.37
C PHE A 116 -4.44 -11.55 -1.21
N GLN A 117 -4.66 -12.23 -2.33
CA GLN A 117 -5.31 -13.53 -2.39
C GLN A 117 -4.53 -14.45 -3.33
N PHE A 118 -4.66 -15.76 -3.17
CA PHE A 118 -4.10 -16.71 -4.13
C PHE A 118 -4.88 -16.64 -5.44
N SER A 119 -4.39 -15.82 -6.36
CA SER A 119 -4.96 -15.65 -7.70
C SER A 119 -3.83 -15.43 -8.71
N PRO A 120 -3.95 -15.99 -9.92
CA PRO A 120 -2.94 -15.82 -10.97
C PRO A 120 -2.59 -14.36 -11.28
N LYS A 121 -3.55 -13.42 -11.09
CA LYS A 121 -3.33 -12.00 -11.37
C LYS A 121 -2.22 -11.37 -10.54
N TYR A 122 -1.93 -11.93 -9.36
CA TYR A 122 -0.87 -11.43 -8.47
C TYR A 122 0.50 -12.01 -8.76
N PHE A 123 0.57 -13.15 -9.44
CA PHE A 123 1.82 -13.91 -9.55
C PHE A 123 2.93 -13.14 -10.29
N GLY A 124 2.56 -12.40 -11.32
CA GLY A 124 3.53 -11.57 -12.05
C GLY A 124 4.08 -10.39 -11.24
N MET A 125 3.39 -10.01 -10.17
CA MET A 125 3.77 -8.88 -9.30
C MET A 125 4.58 -9.33 -8.08
N LEU A 126 4.50 -10.60 -7.69
CA LEU A 126 5.15 -11.10 -6.47
C LEU A 126 6.66 -10.88 -6.47
N GLU A 127 7.31 -11.04 -7.60
CA GLU A 127 8.74 -10.82 -7.74
C GLU A 127 9.18 -9.41 -7.34
N TYR A 128 8.31 -8.42 -7.59
CA TYR A 128 8.59 -7.01 -7.35
C TYR A 128 7.99 -6.50 -6.04
N THR A 129 7.35 -7.37 -5.27
CA THR A 129 6.64 -7.02 -4.04
C THR A 129 7.51 -7.31 -2.82
N ASP A 130 7.56 -6.39 -1.89
CA ASP A 130 8.31 -6.53 -0.63
C ASP A 130 7.40 -6.88 0.54
N TYR A 131 6.16 -6.38 0.53
CA TYR A 131 5.17 -6.58 1.58
C TYR A 131 3.88 -7.13 0.99
N ILE A 132 3.26 -8.06 1.71
CA ILE A 132 1.95 -8.61 1.37
C ILE A 132 1.00 -8.29 2.50
N ARG A 133 -0.06 -7.54 2.21
CA ARG A 133 -1.10 -7.19 3.19
C ARG A 133 -2.27 -8.12 3.03
N ILE A 134 -2.71 -8.69 4.14
CA ILE A 134 -3.84 -9.62 4.20
C ILE A 134 -4.88 -9.12 5.21
N SER A 135 -6.16 -9.20 4.84
CA SER A 135 -7.26 -8.88 5.75
C SER A 135 -7.59 -10.10 6.60
N VAL A 136 -7.63 -9.92 7.92
CA VAL A 136 -7.91 -11.01 8.87
C VAL A 136 -9.27 -10.87 9.55
N SER A 137 -9.97 -9.75 9.38
CA SER A 137 -11.28 -9.53 9.99
C SER A 137 -12.38 -10.29 9.23
N GLY A 138 -13.36 -10.82 9.99
CA GLY A 138 -14.53 -11.48 9.42
C GLY A 138 -14.26 -12.79 8.68
N LYS A 139 -13.10 -13.40 8.87
CA LYS A 139 -12.72 -14.64 8.18
C LYS A 139 -13.23 -15.87 8.92
N ASP A 140 -13.79 -16.82 8.17
CA ASP A 140 -14.13 -18.15 8.70
C ASP A 140 -12.88 -19.04 8.82
N GLU A 141 -13.05 -20.27 9.33
CA GLU A 141 -11.93 -21.20 9.56
C GLU A 141 -11.20 -21.57 8.24
N LYS A 142 -11.95 -21.78 7.17
CA LYS A 142 -11.38 -22.10 5.84
C LYS A 142 -10.55 -20.95 5.30
N GLU A 143 -11.06 -19.72 5.42
CA GLU A 143 -10.36 -18.53 5.00
C GLU A 143 -9.09 -18.28 5.83
N ARG A 144 -9.15 -18.57 7.15
CA ARG A 144 -7.96 -18.48 8.02
C ARG A 144 -6.88 -19.48 7.61
N THR A 145 -7.25 -20.70 7.25
CA THR A 145 -6.30 -21.69 6.72
C THR A 145 -5.66 -21.20 5.44
N SER A 146 -6.43 -20.55 4.55
CA SER A 146 -5.90 -19.94 3.34
C SER A 146 -4.91 -18.82 3.66
N LEU A 147 -5.18 -17.99 4.66
CA LEU A 147 -4.27 -16.94 5.12
C LEU A 147 -2.96 -17.51 5.65
N ASP A 148 -3.02 -18.60 6.42
CA ASP A 148 -1.81 -19.28 6.92
C ASP A 148 -0.92 -19.75 5.75
N ASN A 149 -1.52 -20.24 4.69
CA ASN A 149 -0.80 -20.65 3.49
C ASN A 149 -0.15 -19.43 2.78
N VAL A 150 -0.84 -18.28 2.75
CA VAL A 150 -0.26 -17.03 2.23
C VAL A 150 0.96 -16.61 3.04
N VAL A 151 0.85 -16.65 4.37
CA VAL A 151 1.97 -16.30 5.27
C VAL A 151 3.17 -17.20 5.02
N LYS A 152 2.96 -18.52 4.93
CA LYS A 152 4.02 -19.48 4.65
C LYS A 152 4.68 -19.23 3.30
N MET A 153 3.88 -18.97 2.28
CA MET A 153 4.39 -18.64 0.95
C MET A 153 5.22 -17.36 0.97
N ALA A 154 4.73 -16.30 1.62
CA ALA A 154 5.45 -15.05 1.73
C ALA A 154 6.80 -15.22 2.42
N GLN A 155 6.84 -15.96 3.52
CA GLN A 155 8.08 -16.27 4.24
C GLN A 155 9.06 -17.04 3.36
N ALA A 156 8.58 -18.02 2.60
CA ALA A 156 9.40 -18.80 1.69
C ALA A 156 10.04 -17.95 0.58
N PHE A 157 9.36 -16.89 0.13
CA PHE A 157 9.86 -15.97 -0.88
C PHE A 157 10.54 -14.72 -0.30
N GLY A 158 10.75 -14.66 1.03
CA GLY A 158 11.39 -13.53 1.68
C GLY A 158 10.53 -12.26 1.72
N LYS A 159 9.22 -12.39 1.60
CA LYS A 159 8.27 -11.26 1.67
C LYS A 159 7.76 -11.09 3.09
N LYS A 160 7.49 -9.85 3.49
CA LYS A 160 6.92 -9.54 4.81
C LYS A 160 5.40 -9.46 4.71
N CYS A 161 4.71 -10.11 5.63
CA CYS A 161 3.25 -10.05 5.73
C CYS A 161 2.79 -8.98 6.73
N ILE A 162 1.75 -8.25 6.35
CA ILE A 162 1.08 -7.27 7.21
C ILE A 162 -0.39 -7.67 7.33
N ALA A 163 -0.86 -7.90 8.55
CA ALA A 163 -2.27 -8.16 8.81
C ALA A 163 -3.05 -6.85 8.92
N THR A 164 -4.20 -6.79 8.25
CA THR A 164 -5.14 -5.66 8.34
C THR A 164 -6.46 -6.12 8.95
N GLY A 165 -7.22 -5.19 9.54
CA GLY A 165 -8.49 -5.51 10.19
C GLY A 165 -8.32 -6.18 11.55
N VAL A 166 -7.16 -6.06 12.18
CA VAL A 166 -6.92 -6.53 13.53
C VAL A 166 -7.47 -5.51 14.51
N ASN A 167 -8.45 -5.94 15.32
CA ASN A 167 -8.96 -5.11 16.42
C ASN A 167 -7.99 -5.22 17.58
N ALA A 168 -7.52 -4.08 18.01
CA ALA A 168 -6.66 -4.00 19.18
C ALA A 168 -7.46 -4.29 20.46
#